data_3a971445c4f5c5766fb81ed0237d9def
#
_entry.id   3a971445c4f5c5766fb81ed0237d9def
#
_cell.length_a   1.000
_cell.length_b   1.000
_cell.length_c   1.000
_cell.angle_alpha   90.00
_cell.angle_beta   90.00
_cell.angle_gamma   90.00
#
_symmetry.space_group_name_H-M   'P 1'
#
loop_
_entity.id
_entity.type
_entity.pdbx_description
1 polymer ?
#
loop_
_entity_poly.entity_id
_entity_poly.type
_entity_poly.pdbx_seq_one_letter_code
_entity_poly.pdbx_strand_id
1 'polypeptide(L)'
;MKRRSFLSGAAAGMAAGIASAPAIAQANPTINWRLASSFPKSLDTIFGAAEIMAKRVSALTDGKFNIRVFPGGELVPALQVLDAVQAGTVEMGHSASYYYFGKDATFAFDTAVPFGLTARQQTAWIDQGG
;
A
#
# COMPACT_ATOMS: atom_id res chain seq x y z
N MET A 1 70.51 24.64 8.94
CA MET A 1 69.12 24.93 9.15
C MET A 1 68.32 23.83 8.49
N LYS A 2 67.61 22.99 9.26
CA LYS A 2 67.00 21.70 8.82
C LYS A 2 65.58 21.93 8.32
N ARG A 3 65.42 22.10 7.00
CA ARG A 3 64.11 22.24 6.34
C ARG A 3 63.30 20.92 6.21
N ARG A 4 63.88 19.77 6.63
CA ARG A 4 63.24 18.43 6.50
C ARG A 4 62.34 18.02 7.66
N SER A 5 62.39 18.70 8.78
CA SER A 5 61.57 18.33 9.96
C SER A 5 60.17 18.99 10.01
N PHE A 6 59.88 19.91 9.07
CA PHE A 6 58.59 20.58 9.02
C PHE A 6 57.52 19.81 8.23
N LEU A 7 57.94 18.93 7.32
CA LEU A 7 57.03 18.14 6.47
C LEU A 7 56.60 16.83 7.10
N SER A 8 57.27 16.35 8.13
CA SER A 8 56.89 15.11 8.83
C SER A 8 55.82 15.32 9.91
N GLY A 9 55.57 16.56 10.33
CA GLY A 9 54.51 16.88 11.31
C GLY A 9 53.12 17.10 10.69
N ALA A 10 53.04 17.41 9.39
CA ALA A 10 51.79 17.70 8.71
C ALA A 10 51.02 16.44 8.23
N ALA A 11 51.72 15.30 8.10
CA ALA A 11 51.09 14.06 7.62
C ALA A 11 50.42 13.25 8.75
N ALA A 12 50.71 13.50 10.02
CA ALA A 12 50.12 12.79 11.15
C ALA A 12 48.81 13.41 11.63
N GLY A 13 48.48 14.63 11.20
CA GLY A 13 47.30 15.37 11.63
C GLY A 13 46.04 15.11 10.79
N MET A 14 46.14 14.51 9.60
CA MET A 14 45.00 14.29 8.70
C MET A 14 44.35 12.90 8.81
N ALA A 15 44.89 11.99 9.60
CA ALA A 15 44.35 10.64 9.76
C ALA A 15 43.32 10.50 10.92
N ALA A 16 43.13 11.53 11.73
CA ALA A 16 42.21 11.49 12.88
C ALA A 16 40.85 12.17 12.64
N GLY A 17 40.56 12.61 11.40
CA GLY A 17 39.35 13.38 11.05
C GLY A 17 38.24 12.61 10.36
N ILE A 18 38.37 11.29 10.19
CA ILE A 18 37.20 10.46 9.80
C ILE A 18 36.51 10.03 11.08
N ALA A 19 36.04 11.04 11.85
CA ALA A 19 35.02 10.81 12.85
C ALA A 19 33.82 10.23 12.11
N SER A 20 33.53 8.97 12.38
CA SER A 20 32.33 8.27 11.95
C SER A 20 31.14 9.19 12.16
N ALA A 21 30.64 9.83 11.10
CA ALA A 21 29.33 10.43 11.14
C ALA A 21 28.38 9.32 11.61
N PRO A 22 27.60 9.53 12.67
CA PRO A 22 26.61 8.54 13.07
C PRO A 22 25.77 8.28 11.82
N ALA A 23 25.75 7.04 11.35
CA ALA A 23 24.79 6.62 10.36
C ALA A 23 23.44 6.89 10.99
N ILE A 24 22.82 8.01 10.65
CA ILE A 24 21.42 8.27 10.99
C ILE A 24 20.71 7.20 10.21
N ALA A 25 20.40 6.09 10.89
CA ALA A 25 19.48 5.08 10.37
C ALA A 25 18.20 5.83 10.06
N GLN A 26 17.98 6.16 8.82
CA GLN A 26 16.79 6.85 8.36
C GLN A 26 15.65 5.88 8.67
N ALA A 27 14.98 6.10 9.80
CA ALA A 27 13.83 5.28 10.17
C ALA A 27 12.85 5.38 9.01
N ASN A 28 12.58 4.26 8.35
CA ASN A 28 11.61 4.21 7.28
C ASN A 28 10.29 4.81 7.81
N PRO A 29 9.73 5.83 7.15
CA PRO A 29 8.53 6.49 7.64
C PRO A 29 7.39 5.49 7.75
N THR A 30 6.59 5.62 8.80
CA THR A 30 5.35 4.84 8.93
C THR A 30 4.32 5.36 7.93
N ILE A 31 3.79 4.46 7.13
CA ILE A 31 2.75 4.74 6.14
C ILE A 31 1.39 4.41 6.75
N ASN A 32 0.44 5.32 6.65
CA ASN A 32 -0.93 5.10 7.12
C ASN A 32 -1.90 5.41 5.98
N TRP A 33 -2.61 4.40 5.50
CA TRP A 33 -3.61 4.52 4.45
C TRP A 33 -5.02 4.33 5.00
N ARG A 34 -5.98 4.99 4.35
CA ARG A 34 -7.41 4.79 4.56
C ARG A 34 -7.95 3.99 3.38
N LEU A 35 -8.60 2.89 3.69
CA LEU A 35 -9.30 2.08 2.70
C LEU A 35 -10.80 2.32 2.86
N ALA A 36 -11.42 2.92 1.85
CA ALA A 36 -12.87 3.04 1.77
C ALA A 36 -13.47 1.80 1.13
N SER A 37 -14.36 1.11 1.82
CA SER A 37 -15.09 -0.03 1.27
C SER A 37 -16.45 0.40 0.75
N SER A 38 -16.90 -0.24 -0.32
CA SER A 38 -18.31 -0.15 -0.78
C SER A 38 -19.24 -1.05 0.03
N PHE A 39 -18.68 -1.95 0.87
CA PHE A 39 -19.43 -2.98 1.58
C PHE A 39 -19.61 -2.60 3.06
N PRO A 40 -20.77 -2.92 3.64
CA PRO A 40 -21.03 -2.73 5.07
C PRO A 40 -20.34 -3.81 5.91
N LYS A 41 -20.12 -3.54 7.19
CA LYS A 41 -19.54 -4.51 8.15
C LYS A 41 -20.37 -5.78 8.31
N SER A 42 -21.68 -5.73 8.04
CA SER A 42 -22.55 -6.90 8.09
C SER A 42 -22.23 -7.98 7.06
N LEU A 43 -21.49 -7.63 6.00
CA LEU A 43 -20.96 -8.59 5.03
C LEU A 43 -19.56 -9.04 5.48
N ASP A 44 -19.50 -9.82 6.54
CA ASP A 44 -18.27 -10.23 7.23
C ASP A 44 -17.26 -10.94 6.32
N THR A 45 -17.72 -11.75 5.37
CA THR A 45 -16.85 -12.45 4.42
C THR A 45 -16.16 -11.50 3.44
N ILE A 46 -16.87 -10.49 2.91
CA ILE A 46 -16.33 -9.54 1.94
C ILE A 46 -15.59 -8.43 2.67
N PHE A 47 -16.24 -7.75 3.62
CA PHE A 47 -15.63 -6.68 4.40
C PHE A 47 -14.48 -7.19 5.27
N GLY A 48 -14.66 -8.33 5.92
CA GLY A 48 -13.63 -8.96 6.76
C GLY A 48 -12.38 -9.37 5.99
N ALA A 49 -12.48 -9.68 4.69
CA ALA A 49 -11.32 -9.93 3.85
C ALA A 49 -10.38 -8.71 3.77
N ALA A 50 -10.94 -7.50 3.66
CA ALA A 50 -10.16 -6.27 3.68
C ALA A 50 -9.50 -6.02 5.06
N GLU A 51 -10.19 -6.34 6.16
CA GLU A 51 -9.61 -6.24 7.51
C GLU A 51 -8.47 -7.26 7.72
N ILE A 52 -8.63 -8.50 7.23
CA ILE A 52 -7.58 -9.52 7.29
C ILE A 52 -6.37 -9.09 6.47
N MET A 53 -6.58 -8.56 5.27
CA MET A 53 -5.51 -8.02 4.43
C MET A 53 -4.76 -6.91 5.18
N ALA A 54 -5.47 -5.93 5.73
CA ALA A 54 -4.88 -4.83 6.47
C ALA A 54 -4.02 -5.30 7.66
N LYS A 55 -4.51 -6.27 8.43
CA LYS A 55 -3.76 -6.89 9.54
C LYS A 55 -2.49 -7.59 9.04
N ARG A 56 -2.58 -8.34 7.93
CA ARG A 56 -1.42 -9.04 7.36
C ARG A 56 -0.36 -8.06 6.85
N VAL A 57 -0.76 -6.98 6.17
CA VAL A 57 0.17 -5.94 5.70
C VAL A 57 0.90 -5.31 6.89
N SER A 58 0.19 -4.95 7.96
CA SER A 58 0.81 -4.39 9.16
C SER A 58 1.80 -5.39 9.80
N ALA A 59 1.44 -6.66 9.90
CA ALA A 59 2.33 -7.70 10.45
C ALA A 59 3.57 -7.92 9.59
N LEU A 60 3.44 -7.96 8.26
CA LEU A 60 4.55 -8.15 7.32
C LEU A 60 5.52 -6.97 7.27
N THR A 61 5.07 -5.80 7.70
CA THR A 61 5.85 -4.56 7.67
C THR A 61 6.27 -4.08 9.06
N ASP A 62 6.16 -4.93 10.08
CA ASP A 62 6.44 -4.58 11.48
C ASP A 62 5.73 -3.29 11.93
N GLY A 63 4.48 -3.11 11.50
CA GLY A 63 3.67 -1.93 11.79
C GLY A 63 4.07 -0.67 11.03
N LYS A 64 4.96 -0.77 10.05
CA LYS A 64 5.40 0.39 9.26
C LYS A 64 4.42 0.78 8.15
N PHE A 65 3.56 -0.13 7.73
CA PHE A 65 2.47 0.16 6.81
C PHE A 65 1.13 -0.29 7.44
N ASN A 66 0.29 0.67 7.76
CA ASN A 66 -0.99 0.47 8.39
C ASN A 66 -2.12 0.89 7.45
N ILE A 67 -3.11 0.03 7.28
CA ILE A 67 -4.30 0.30 6.49
C ILE A 67 -5.50 0.29 7.43
N ARG A 68 -6.19 1.43 7.53
CA ARG A 68 -7.45 1.52 8.27
C ARG A 68 -8.62 1.32 7.33
N VAL A 69 -9.43 0.31 7.59
CA VAL A 69 -10.58 -0.05 6.77
C VAL A 69 -11.84 0.64 7.28
N PHE A 70 -12.58 1.27 6.38
CA PHE A 70 -13.83 1.98 6.66
C PHE A 70 -14.96 1.36 5.83
N PRO A 71 -16.11 1.06 6.45
CA PRO A 71 -17.24 0.49 5.73
C PRO A 71 -17.92 1.49 4.81
N GLY A 72 -18.73 0.98 3.90
CA GLY A 72 -19.48 1.79 2.96
C GLY A 72 -20.36 2.84 3.65
N GLY A 73 -20.26 4.07 3.18
CA GLY A 73 -21.00 5.21 3.73
C GLY A 73 -20.31 5.96 4.89
N GLU A 74 -19.19 5.46 5.44
CA GLU A 74 -18.50 6.13 6.55
C GLU A 74 -17.61 7.28 6.07
N LEU A 75 -16.77 7.06 5.06
CA LEU A 75 -15.92 8.11 4.46
C LEU A 75 -16.55 8.73 3.23
N VAL A 76 -17.09 7.88 2.37
CA VAL A 76 -17.71 8.25 1.10
C VAL A 76 -18.91 7.32 0.82
N PRO A 77 -19.91 7.76 0.04
CA PRO A 77 -20.97 6.88 -0.40
C PRO A 77 -20.45 5.62 -1.08
N ALA A 78 -21.07 4.48 -0.84
CA ALA A 78 -20.58 3.16 -1.26
C ALA A 78 -20.26 3.06 -2.77
N LEU A 79 -21.05 3.72 -3.63
CA LEU A 79 -20.85 3.72 -5.09
C LEU A 79 -19.90 4.81 -5.59
N GLN A 80 -19.34 5.63 -4.70
CA GLN A 80 -18.39 6.71 -5.04
C GLN A 80 -16.95 6.39 -4.62
N VAL A 81 -16.68 5.16 -4.20
CA VAL A 81 -15.34 4.75 -3.74
C VAL A 81 -14.30 4.95 -4.85
N LEU A 82 -14.61 4.58 -6.10
CA LEU A 82 -13.70 4.78 -7.23
C LEU A 82 -13.39 6.27 -7.43
N ASP A 83 -14.40 7.12 -7.39
CA ASP A 83 -14.23 8.57 -7.57
C ASP A 83 -13.38 9.17 -6.45
N ALA A 84 -13.55 8.71 -5.22
CA ALA A 84 -12.77 9.16 -4.08
C ALA A 84 -11.28 8.78 -4.19
N VAL A 85 -10.98 7.58 -4.70
CA VAL A 85 -9.60 7.15 -4.96
C VAL A 85 -9.00 7.95 -6.12
N GLN A 86 -9.74 8.14 -7.21
CA GLN A 86 -9.29 8.94 -8.35
C GLN A 86 -9.00 10.40 -7.97
N ALA A 87 -9.81 10.96 -7.07
CA ALA A 87 -9.61 12.31 -6.55
C ALA A 87 -8.52 12.40 -5.46
N GLY A 88 -7.92 11.28 -5.03
CA GLY A 88 -6.95 11.24 -3.94
C GLY A 88 -7.55 11.54 -2.56
N THR A 89 -8.88 11.48 -2.40
CA THR A 89 -9.55 11.71 -1.12
C THR A 89 -9.27 10.57 -0.13
N VAL A 90 -9.12 9.36 -0.63
CA VAL A 90 -8.67 8.18 0.10
C VAL A 90 -7.57 7.48 -0.70
N GLU A 91 -6.69 6.80 0.01
CA GLU A 91 -5.51 6.18 -0.59
C GLU A 91 -5.84 4.82 -1.24
N MET A 92 -6.91 4.17 -0.82
CA MET A 92 -7.28 2.83 -1.27
C MET A 92 -8.79 2.63 -1.30
N GLY A 93 -9.27 1.84 -2.27
CA GLY A 93 -10.66 1.47 -2.42
C GLY A 93 -10.86 -0.04 -2.38
N HIS A 94 -11.97 -0.49 -1.79
CA HIS A 94 -12.44 -1.86 -1.80
C HIS A 94 -13.87 -1.89 -2.32
N SER A 95 -14.03 -2.31 -3.57
CA SER A 95 -15.30 -2.23 -4.30
C SER A 95 -15.42 -3.37 -5.31
N ALA A 96 -16.51 -3.41 -6.06
CA ALA A 96 -16.71 -4.29 -7.19
C ALA A 96 -16.78 -3.46 -8.48
N SER A 97 -16.13 -3.92 -9.53
CA SER A 97 -16.04 -3.22 -10.82
C SER A 97 -17.42 -2.93 -11.42
N TYR A 98 -18.35 -3.89 -11.37
CA TYR A 98 -19.70 -3.73 -11.94
C TYR A 98 -20.52 -2.60 -11.30
N TYR A 99 -20.15 -2.08 -10.12
CA TYR A 99 -20.75 -0.87 -9.56
C TYR A 99 -20.51 0.37 -10.42
N TYR A 100 -19.51 0.30 -11.30
CA TYR A 100 -19.09 1.40 -12.16
C TYR A 100 -19.45 1.17 -13.64
N PHE A 101 -20.32 0.20 -13.92
CA PHE A 101 -20.85 -0.07 -15.28
C PHE A 101 -21.36 1.20 -15.98
N GLY A 102 -21.97 2.12 -15.23
CA GLY A 102 -22.44 3.40 -15.78
C GLY A 102 -21.31 4.34 -16.25
N LYS A 103 -20.06 4.09 -15.85
CA LYS A 103 -18.89 4.84 -16.32
C LYS A 103 -18.28 4.20 -17.57
N ASP A 104 -18.18 2.88 -17.58
CA ASP A 104 -17.69 2.09 -18.70
C ASP A 104 -18.29 0.69 -18.65
N ALA A 105 -18.88 0.25 -19.76
CA ALA A 105 -19.50 -1.07 -19.87
C ALA A 105 -18.49 -2.23 -19.70
N THR A 106 -17.21 -1.98 -19.90
CA THR A 106 -16.14 -2.98 -19.70
C THR A 106 -16.07 -3.49 -18.27
N PHE A 107 -16.49 -2.69 -17.29
CA PHE A 107 -16.56 -3.09 -15.88
C PHE A 107 -17.55 -4.23 -15.58
N ALA A 108 -18.40 -4.62 -16.54
CA ALA A 108 -19.27 -5.77 -16.39
C ALA A 108 -18.56 -7.12 -16.62
N PHE A 109 -17.37 -7.13 -17.24
CA PHE A 109 -16.74 -8.37 -17.70
C PHE A 109 -15.90 -9.09 -16.66
N ASP A 110 -15.55 -8.46 -15.54
CA ASP A 110 -14.74 -9.12 -14.51
C ASP A 110 -15.54 -10.06 -13.61
N THR A 111 -16.87 -9.92 -13.60
CA THR A 111 -17.76 -10.72 -12.74
C THR A 111 -19.18 -10.80 -13.33
N ALA A 112 -19.93 -11.82 -12.89
CA ALA A 112 -21.36 -11.99 -13.18
C ALA A 112 -21.71 -12.06 -14.69
N VAL A 113 -20.83 -12.52 -15.55
CA VAL A 113 -21.11 -12.71 -16.97
C VAL A 113 -22.09 -13.87 -17.13
N PRO A 114 -23.26 -13.67 -17.73
CA PRO A 114 -24.22 -14.77 -17.97
C PRO A 114 -23.56 -15.90 -18.77
N PHE A 115 -23.76 -17.14 -18.30
CA PHE A 115 -23.13 -18.35 -18.88
C PHE A 115 -21.59 -18.34 -18.88
N GLY A 116 -20.94 -17.40 -18.18
CA GLY A 116 -19.51 -17.34 -18.00
C GLY A 116 -19.01 -18.34 -16.95
N LEU A 117 -17.78 -18.12 -16.49
CA LEU A 117 -17.15 -18.99 -15.50
C LEU A 117 -17.89 -18.94 -14.16
N THR A 118 -18.00 -20.09 -13.51
CA THR A 118 -18.42 -20.15 -12.09
C THR A 118 -17.33 -19.54 -11.21
N ALA A 119 -17.65 -19.13 -9.98
CA ALA A 119 -16.66 -18.57 -9.05
C ALA A 119 -15.41 -19.45 -8.89
N ARG A 120 -15.60 -20.78 -8.82
CA ARG A 120 -14.49 -21.75 -8.73
C ARG A 120 -13.62 -21.75 -9.98
N GLN A 121 -14.24 -21.71 -11.15
CA GLN A 121 -13.53 -21.65 -12.43
C GLN A 121 -12.81 -20.32 -12.61
N GLN A 122 -13.44 -19.21 -12.22
CA GLN A 122 -12.83 -17.88 -12.25
C GLN A 122 -11.57 -17.83 -11.36
N THR A 123 -11.67 -18.33 -10.14
CA THR A 123 -10.52 -18.39 -9.22
C THR A 123 -9.39 -19.25 -9.82
N ALA A 124 -9.73 -20.44 -10.33
CA ALA A 124 -8.74 -21.30 -10.96
C ALA A 124 -8.08 -20.65 -12.18
N TRP A 125 -8.85 -19.90 -12.98
CA TRP A 125 -8.32 -19.18 -14.14
C TRP A 125 -7.34 -18.07 -13.72
N ILE A 126 -7.68 -17.27 -12.70
CA ILE A 126 -6.82 -16.22 -12.17
C ILE A 126 -5.52 -16.82 -11.59
N ASP A 127 -5.63 -17.92 -10.82
CA ASP A 127 -4.48 -18.57 -10.17
C ASP A 127 -3.54 -19.25 -11.16
N GLN A 128 -4.03 -19.68 -12.32
CA GLN A 128 -3.25 -20.38 -13.34
C GLN A 128 -2.75 -19.49 -14.48
N GLY A 129 -2.91 -18.19 -14.39
CA GLY A 129 -2.33 -17.21 -15.33
C GLY A 129 -3.27 -16.80 -16.46
N GLY A 130 -4.54 -16.77 -16.18
CA GLY A 130 -5.56 -16.18 -17.08
C GLY A 130 -5.51 -14.67 -17.10
#